data_c9a6e1b665e8ab4a3e250ff641e58891
#
_entry.id   c9a6e1b665e8ab4a3e250ff641e58891
#
_cell.length_a   1.000
_cell.length_b   1.000
_cell.length_c   1.000
_cell.angle_alpha   90.00
_cell.angle_beta   90.00
_cell.angle_gamma   90.00
#
_symmetry.space_group_name_H-M   'P 1'
#
loop_
_entity.id
_entity.type
_entity.pdbx_description
1 polymer ?
#
loop_
_entity_poly.entity_id
_entity_poly.type
_entity_poly.pdbx_seq_one_letter_code
_entity_poly.pdbx_strand_id
1 'polypeptide(L)'
;MIEELRSKNIIQCGEFKLKSGDTSNIYINLKNIISYPDLHLKLCNEIANKIIPNIDLICGTPYGAVPFASYISITNNIPMIFLRKEQKDYGTNKLIEGEFIKGQKVILIEDVITTGNSVIEAAKKLEENGLIVSQIITVFSRSKDLNLMYNDISIEYLYHINDI
;
A
#
# COMPACT_ATOMS: atom_id res chain seq x y z
N MET A 1 -17.88 -0.36 6.38
CA MET A 1 -16.40 -0.42 6.46
C MET A 1 -15.85 0.50 7.57
N ILE A 2 -16.00 1.83 7.51
CA ILE A 2 -15.41 2.76 8.51
C ILE A 2 -15.82 2.39 9.94
N GLU A 3 -17.11 2.18 10.20
CA GLU A 3 -17.61 1.79 11.53
C GLU A 3 -17.10 0.43 11.99
N GLU A 4 -16.92 -0.53 11.07
CA GLU A 4 -16.32 -1.83 11.39
C GLU A 4 -14.85 -1.66 11.80
N LEU A 5 -14.09 -0.80 11.09
CA LEU A 5 -12.69 -0.50 11.44
C LEU A 5 -12.57 0.23 12.77
N ARG A 6 -13.51 1.13 13.10
CA ARG A 6 -13.59 1.78 14.42
C ARG A 6 -13.88 0.78 15.53
N SER A 7 -14.85 -0.13 15.33
CA SER A 7 -15.22 -1.14 16.32
C SER A 7 -14.08 -2.09 16.68
N LYS A 8 -13.06 -2.20 15.79
CA LYS A 8 -11.85 -3.02 15.98
C LYS A 8 -10.62 -2.19 16.39
N ASN A 9 -10.80 -0.91 16.75
CA ASN A 9 -9.72 0.00 17.09
C ASN A 9 -8.61 0.12 16.01
N ILE A 10 -8.96 -0.15 14.74
CA ILE A 10 -8.07 0.10 13.60
C ILE A 10 -8.07 1.60 13.28
N ILE A 11 -9.26 2.23 13.37
CA ILE A 11 -9.42 3.68 13.36
C ILE A 11 -9.75 4.12 14.79
N GLN A 12 -8.92 5.00 15.34
CA GLN A 12 -9.05 5.50 16.70
C GLN A 12 -9.21 7.02 16.68
N CYS A 13 -10.18 7.53 17.45
CA CYS A 13 -10.35 8.95 17.69
C CYS A 13 -9.69 9.33 19.02
N GLY A 14 -8.93 10.42 19.06
CA GLY A 14 -8.17 10.88 20.20
C GLY A 14 -7.05 11.82 19.79
N GLU A 15 -6.23 12.26 20.73
CA GLU A 15 -5.08 13.10 20.43
C GLU A 15 -3.83 12.23 20.24
N PHE A 16 -3.26 12.23 19.03
CA PHE A 16 -2.09 11.42 18.67
C PHE A 16 -0.97 12.30 18.12
N LYS A 17 0.24 12.12 18.63
CA LYS A 17 1.45 12.74 18.06
C LYS A 17 1.90 11.97 16.82
N LEU A 18 2.07 12.67 15.71
CA LEU A 18 2.58 12.13 14.46
C LEU A 18 4.12 12.18 14.43
N LYS A 19 4.74 11.41 13.54
CA LYS A 19 6.19 11.45 13.30
C LYS A 19 6.70 12.82 12.83
N SER A 20 5.84 13.63 12.21
CA SER A 20 6.12 15.01 11.82
C SER A 20 6.22 15.98 13.00
N GLY A 21 5.79 15.58 14.19
CA GLY A 21 5.64 16.44 15.38
C GLY A 21 4.25 17.05 15.51
N ASP A 22 3.42 16.97 14.48
CA ASP A 22 2.03 17.46 14.49
C ASP A 22 1.14 16.58 15.38
N THR A 23 0.00 17.12 15.80
CA THR A 23 -1.07 16.35 16.44
C THR A 23 -2.15 16.00 15.43
N SER A 24 -2.76 14.83 15.63
CA SER A 24 -3.92 14.37 14.86
C SER A 24 -4.98 13.84 15.80
N ASN A 25 -6.25 14.15 15.50
CA ASN A 25 -7.38 13.62 16.25
C ASN A 25 -7.79 12.21 15.82
N ILE A 26 -7.13 11.66 14.80
CA ILE A 26 -7.42 10.34 14.25
C ILE A 26 -6.10 9.60 14.05
N TYR A 27 -6.07 8.34 14.51
CA TYR A 27 -4.99 7.40 14.25
C TYR A 27 -5.52 6.18 13.50
N ILE A 28 -4.81 5.77 12.44
CA ILE A 28 -5.18 4.62 11.60
C ILE A 28 -4.05 3.59 11.68
N ASN A 29 -4.35 2.43 12.25
CA ASN A 29 -3.42 1.31 12.36
C ASN A 29 -3.89 0.11 11.54
N LEU A 30 -3.77 0.21 10.23
CA LEU A 30 -4.16 -0.85 9.31
C LEU A 30 -3.36 -2.14 9.47
N LYS A 31 -2.19 -2.11 10.11
CA LYS A 31 -1.42 -3.33 10.38
C LYS A 31 -2.18 -4.33 11.27
N ASN A 32 -3.10 -3.84 12.10
CA ASN A 32 -3.94 -4.71 12.94
C ASN A 32 -5.03 -5.45 12.15
N ILE A 33 -5.25 -5.11 10.87
CA ILE A 33 -6.27 -5.76 10.02
C ILE A 33 -6.05 -7.27 9.91
N ILE A 34 -4.80 -7.72 9.97
CA ILE A 34 -4.43 -9.14 9.89
C ILE A 34 -5.06 -10.00 10.99
N SER A 35 -5.50 -9.37 12.09
CA SER A 35 -6.21 -10.04 13.19
C SER A 35 -7.72 -10.18 12.93
N TYR A 36 -8.23 -9.60 11.83
CA TYR A 36 -9.64 -9.57 11.46
C TYR A 36 -9.84 -10.05 10.02
N PRO A 37 -9.79 -11.39 9.77
CA PRO A 37 -9.78 -11.93 8.41
C PRO A 37 -10.93 -11.47 7.52
N ASP A 38 -12.14 -11.36 8.07
CA ASP A 38 -13.31 -10.93 7.29
C ASP A 38 -13.21 -9.47 6.82
N LEU A 39 -12.71 -8.57 7.67
CA LEU A 39 -12.46 -7.18 7.30
C LEU A 39 -11.31 -7.05 6.32
N HIS A 40 -10.24 -7.82 6.54
CA HIS A 40 -9.10 -7.87 5.64
C HIS A 40 -9.54 -8.33 4.25
N LEU A 41 -10.33 -9.41 4.17
CA LEU A 41 -10.91 -9.92 2.93
C LEU A 41 -11.73 -8.85 2.19
N LYS A 42 -12.60 -8.13 2.89
CA LYS A 42 -13.41 -7.06 2.29
C LYS A 42 -12.51 -6.00 1.62
N LEU A 43 -11.50 -5.50 2.35
CA LEU A 43 -10.56 -4.49 1.82
C LEU A 43 -9.74 -5.02 0.64
N CYS A 44 -9.28 -6.26 0.70
CA CYS A 44 -8.57 -6.89 -0.41
C CYS A 44 -9.42 -6.97 -1.67
N ASN A 45 -10.71 -7.32 -1.53
CA ASN A 45 -11.64 -7.37 -2.66
C ASN A 45 -11.90 -5.97 -3.24
N GLU A 46 -11.99 -4.95 -2.41
CA GLU A 46 -12.14 -3.57 -2.88
C GLU A 46 -10.92 -3.10 -3.68
N ILE A 47 -9.70 -3.45 -3.24
CA ILE A 47 -8.47 -3.18 -4.01
C ILE A 47 -8.48 -3.98 -5.32
N ALA A 48 -8.78 -5.29 -5.26
CA ALA A 48 -8.76 -6.17 -6.42
C ALA A 48 -9.70 -5.68 -7.53
N ASN A 49 -10.87 -5.14 -7.16
CA ASN A 49 -11.85 -4.59 -8.11
C ASN A 49 -11.35 -3.30 -8.82
N LYS A 50 -10.31 -2.66 -8.32
CA LYS A 50 -9.71 -1.46 -8.92
C LYS A 50 -8.48 -1.76 -9.78
N ILE A 51 -7.98 -3.00 -9.77
CA ILE A 51 -6.78 -3.37 -10.54
C ILE A 51 -7.09 -3.26 -12.04
N ILE A 52 -6.27 -2.46 -12.73
CA ILE A 52 -6.38 -2.31 -14.19
C ILE A 52 -5.94 -3.60 -14.90
N PRO A 53 -6.45 -3.86 -16.11
CA PRO A 53 -6.04 -5.05 -16.88
C PRO A 53 -4.55 -5.00 -17.27
N ASN A 54 -3.98 -6.18 -17.57
CA ASN A 54 -2.59 -6.34 -18.02
C ASN A 54 -1.53 -5.90 -17.00
N ILE A 55 -1.77 -6.14 -15.72
CA ILE A 55 -0.76 -6.08 -14.67
C ILE A 55 -0.04 -7.42 -14.59
N ASP A 56 1.29 -7.40 -14.59
CA ASP A 56 2.13 -8.60 -14.50
C ASP A 56 2.49 -8.96 -13.05
N LEU A 57 2.58 -7.95 -12.18
CA LEU A 57 3.09 -8.10 -10.81
C LEU A 57 2.30 -7.26 -9.82
N ILE A 58 2.18 -7.76 -8.61
CA ILE A 58 1.69 -7.01 -7.45
C ILE A 58 2.87 -6.74 -6.51
N CYS A 59 3.02 -5.49 -6.05
CA CYS A 59 4.00 -5.11 -5.04
C CYS A 59 3.32 -4.48 -3.83
N GLY A 60 3.56 -5.01 -2.64
CA GLY A 60 3.16 -4.37 -1.39
C GLY A 60 4.34 -3.61 -0.77
N THR A 61 4.08 -2.39 -0.29
CA THR A 61 5.08 -1.66 0.50
C THR A 61 5.28 -2.28 1.88
N PRO A 62 6.50 -2.31 2.41
CA PRO A 62 6.76 -2.91 3.70
C PRO A 62 6.32 -1.99 4.86
N TYR A 63 5.60 -2.48 5.87
CA TYR A 63 5.16 -3.88 6.00
C TYR A 63 3.64 -3.99 5.92
N GLY A 64 2.93 -2.88 6.04
CA GLY A 64 1.47 -2.84 6.19
C GLY A 64 0.71 -3.31 4.95
N ALA A 65 1.26 -3.08 3.76
CA ALA A 65 0.61 -3.46 2.52
C ALA A 65 0.93 -4.90 2.06
N VAL A 66 1.96 -5.53 2.61
CA VAL A 66 2.35 -6.90 2.22
C VAL A 66 1.23 -7.93 2.40
N PRO A 67 0.46 -7.94 3.51
CA PRO A 67 -0.66 -8.86 3.67
C PRO A 67 -1.76 -8.69 2.61
N PHE A 68 -2.08 -7.45 2.24
CA PHE A 68 -3.04 -7.16 1.16
C PHE A 68 -2.54 -7.69 -0.18
N ALA A 69 -1.30 -7.35 -0.54
CA ALA A 69 -0.66 -7.80 -1.78
C ALA A 69 -0.60 -9.33 -1.87
N SER A 70 -0.28 -10.02 -0.77
CA SER A 70 -0.21 -11.47 -0.71
C SER A 70 -1.58 -12.12 -0.98
N TYR A 71 -2.63 -11.64 -0.33
CA TYR A 71 -3.98 -12.17 -0.56
C TYR A 71 -4.43 -11.95 -2.01
N ILE A 72 -4.26 -10.72 -2.52
CA ILE A 72 -4.69 -10.35 -3.88
C ILE A 72 -3.91 -11.14 -4.92
N SER A 73 -2.61 -11.36 -4.71
CA SER A 73 -1.77 -12.19 -5.58
C SER A 73 -2.34 -13.60 -5.74
N ILE A 74 -2.66 -14.25 -4.62
CA ILE A 74 -3.17 -15.63 -4.62
C ILE A 74 -4.54 -15.69 -5.28
N THR A 75 -5.46 -14.79 -4.94
CA THR A 75 -6.85 -14.85 -5.40
C THR A 75 -7.02 -14.44 -6.86
N ASN A 76 -6.13 -13.58 -7.37
CA ASN A 76 -6.17 -13.13 -8.78
C ASN A 76 -5.14 -13.84 -9.67
N ASN A 77 -4.36 -14.77 -9.11
CA ASN A 77 -3.29 -15.49 -9.81
C ASN A 77 -2.30 -14.54 -10.51
N ILE A 78 -1.91 -13.45 -9.82
CA ILE A 78 -0.91 -12.49 -10.28
C ILE A 78 0.32 -12.64 -9.39
N PRO A 79 1.53 -12.88 -9.94
CA PRO A 79 2.75 -12.99 -9.14
C PRO A 79 3.01 -11.75 -8.27
N MET A 80 3.60 -11.97 -7.10
CA MET A 80 3.89 -10.94 -6.13
C MET A 80 5.39 -10.75 -5.94
N ILE A 81 5.79 -9.50 -5.78
CA ILE A 81 7.09 -9.07 -5.27
C ILE A 81 6.89 -8.14 -4.07
N PHE A 82 7.90 -7.92 -3.26
CA PHE A 82 7.86 -6.87 -2.25
C PHE A 82 9.22 -6.22 -2.03
N LEU A 83 9.19 -4.94 -1.66
CA LEU A 83 10.37 -4.18 -1.33
C LEU A 83 10.79 -4.47 0.12
N ARG A 84 12.09 -4.54 0.37
CA ARG A 84 12.65 -4.50 1.71
C ARG A 84 12.80 -3.04 2.18
N LYS A 85 12.69 -2.80 3.47
CA LYS A 85 12.99 -1.48 4.04
C LYS A 85 14.45 -1.10 3.87
N GLU A 86 15.33 -2.07 4.09
CA GLU A 86 16.77 -1.90 4.06
C GLU A 86 17.41 -2.96 3.17
N GLN A 87 18.45 -2.56 2.47
CA GLN A 87 19.29 -3.45 1.71
C GLN A 87 20.16 -4.23 2.71
N LYS A 88 20.29 -5.55 2.56
CA LYS A 88 21.18 -6.34 3.41
C LYS A 88 22.61 -6.18 2.96
N ASP A 89 23.52 -6.03 3.90
CA ASP A 89 24.98 -6.03 3.64
C ASP A 89 25.55 -7.43 3.42
N TYR A 90 24.69 -8.47 3.48
CA TYR A 90 25.08 -9.87 3.32
C TYR A 90 24.03 -10.66 2.50
N GLY A 91 24.47 -11.74 1.88
CA GLY A 91 23.64 -12.60 1.04
C GLY A 91 23.48 -12.04 -0.37
N THR A 92 22.26 -12.06 -0.92
CA THR A 92 21.99 -11.66 -2.32
C THR A 92 21.94 -10.14 -2.53
N ASN A 93 22.08 -9.34 -1.49
CA ASN A 93 22.03 -7.86 -1.52
C ASN A 93 20.81 -7.28 -2.28
N LYS A 94 19.71 -8.07 -2.38
CA LYS A 94 18.51 -7.70 -3.12
C LYS A 94 17.63 -6.76 -2.31
N LEU A 95 17.17 -5.70 -2.94
CA LEU A 95 16.17 -4.77 -2.41
C LEU A 95 14.74 -5.28 -2.63
N ILE A 96 14.53 -6.05 -3.70
CA ILE A 96 13.24 -6.62 -4.10
C ILE A 96 13.28 -8.13 -3.88
N GLU A 97 12.28 -8.66 -3.20
CA GLU A 97 12.05 -10.10 -3.06
C GLU A 97 10.99 -10.57 -4.03
N GLY A 98 11.11 -11.81 -4.49
CA GLY A 98 10.33 -12.41 -5.55
C GLY A 98 11.09 -12.40 -6.88
N GLU A 99 10.48 -12.99 -7.89
CA GLU A 99 11.03 -13.07 -9.23
C GLU A 99 10.34 -12.07 -10.16
N PHE A 100 11.10 -11.41 -11.01
CA PHE A 100 10.57 -10.47 -11.99
C PHE A 100 11.51 -10.35 -13.19
N ILE A 101 10.96 -9.84 -14.29
CA ILE A 101 11.66 -9.56 -15.52
C ILE A 101 11.53 -8.07 -15.83
N LYS A 102 12.61 -7.43 -16.30
CA LYS A 102 12.59 -6.03 -16.71
C LYS A 102 11.49 -5.79 -17.75
N GLY A 103 10.78 -4.67 -17.60
CA GLY A 103 9.66 -4.29 -18.45
C GLY A 103 8.30 -4.79 -17.99
N GLN A 104 8.23 -5.64 -16.96
CA GLN A 104 6.95 -6.04 -16.38
C GLN A 104 6.23 -4.87 -15.71
N LYS A 105 4.91 -4.85 -15.87
CA LYS A 105 4.01 -3.86 -15.28
C LYS A 105 3.63 -4.25 -13.87
N VAL A 106 3.83 -3.34 -12.93
CA VAL A 106 3.56 -3.57 -11.51
C VAL A 106 2.53 -2.60 -10.97
N ILE A 107 1.57 -3.13 -10.20
CA ILE A 107 0.75 -2.34 -9.29
C ILE A 107 1.42 -2.26 -7.94
N LEU A 108 1.52 -1.05 -7.38
CA LEU A 108 2.04 -0.80 -6.05
C LEU A 108 0.90 -0.55 -5.08
N ILE A 109 0.86 -1.32 -3.99
CA ILE A 109 -0.15 -1.23 -2.94
C ILE A 109 0.51 -0.65 -1.68
N GLU A 110 -0.15 0.35 -1.08
CA GLU A 110 0.24 0.96 0.21
C GLU A 110 -0.91 0.84 1.22
N ASP A 111 -0.60 0.74 2.50
CA ASP A 111 -1.63 0.70 3.55
C ASP A 111 -2.18 2.09 3.85
N VAL A 112 -1.34 3.03 4.26
CA VAL A 112 -1.73 4.40 4.62
C VAL A 112 -0.73 5.41 4.09
N ILE A 113 -1.20 6.39 3.35
CA ILE A 113 -0.38 7.53 2.91
C ILE A 113 -0.72 8.80 3.70
N THR A 114 0.29 9.66 3.87
CA THR A 114 0.14 11.03 4.37
C THR A 114 0.60 12.03 3.31
N THR A 115 1.90 12.09 3.05
CA THR A 115 2.49 12.93 2.00
C THR A 115 2.71 12.19 0.69
N GLY A 116 2.59 10.85 0.69
CA GLY A 116 2.91 10.01 -0.45
C GLY A 116 4.41 9.72 -0.65
N ASN A 117 5.31 10.33 0.12
CA ASN A 117 6.76 10.19 -0.09
C ASN A 117 7.23 8.74 -0.07
N SER A 118 6.74 7.91 0.87
CA SER A 118 7.15 6.51 0.98
C SER A 118 6.74 5.68 -0.24
N VAL A 119 5.54 5.87 -0.75
CA VAL A 119 5.06 5.15 -1.93
C VAL A 119 5.74 5.64 -3.20
N ILE A 120 6.05 6.94 -3.29
CA ILE A 120 6.83 7.53 -4.40
C ILE A 120 8.27 6.98 -4.41
N GLU A 121 8.92 6.89 -3.25
CA GLU A 121 10.25 6.28 -3.14
C GLU A 121 10.22 4.79 -3.50
N ALA A 122 9.17 4.07 -3.10
CA ALA A 122 8.97 2.67 -3.47
C ALA A 122 8.81 2.52 -5.00
N ALA A 123 8.00 3.38 -5.62
CA ALA A 123 7.82 3.39 -7.08
C ALA A 123 9.14 3.63 -7.82
N LYS A 124 9.93 4.62 -7.40
CA LYS A 124 11.25 4.89 -7.97
C LYS A 124 12.18 3.68 -7.89
N LYS A 125 12.24 3.01 -6.74
CA LYS A 125 13.06 1.80 -6.55
C LYS A 125 12.65 0.66 -7.48
N LEU A 126 11.36 0.49 -7.74
CA LEU A 126 10.87 -0.51 -8.71
C LEU A 126 11.32 -0.15 -10.13
N GLU A 127 11.20 1.11 -10.53
CA GLU A 127 11.60 1.58 -11.86
C GLU A 127 13.12 1.54 -12.06
N GLU A 128 13.91 1.87 -11.04
CA GLU A 128 15.37 1.72 -11.07
C GLU A 128 15.82 0.27 -11.30
N ASN A 129 14.98 -0.71 -10.91
CA ASN A 129 15.20 -2.13 -11.17
C ASN A 129 14.60 -2.61 -12.52
N GLY A 130 14.08 -1.69 -13.33
CA GLY A 130 13.59 -1.95 -14.68
C GLY A 130 12.14 -2.39 -14.77
N LEU A 131 11.36 -2.25 -13.69
CA LEU A 131 9.92 -2.46 -13.69
C LEU A 131 9.19 -1.21 -14.18
N ILE A 132 7.92 -1.35 -14.58
CA ILE A 132 7.05 -0.26 -15.01
C ILE A 132 5.92 -0.14 -13.99
N VAL A 133 5.96 0.90 -13.14
CA VAL A 133 4.84 1.18 -12.24
C VAL A 133 3.67 1.66 -13.09
N SER A 134 2.57 0.93 -13.09
CA SER A 134 1.40 1.20 -13.93
C SER A 134 0.18 1.63 -13.14
N GLN A 135 0.14 1.35 -11.84
CA GLN A 135 -0.93 1.76 -10.95
C GLN A 135 -0.42 1.85 -9.51
N ILE A 136 -0.96 2.77 -8.73
CA ILE A 136 -0.70 2.90 -7.29
C ILE A 136 -2.04 3.00 -6.58
N ILE A 137 -2.29 2.08 -5.63
CA ILE A 137 -3.50 2.07 -4.80
C ILE A 137 -3.10 2.06 -3.34
N THR A 138 -3.70 2.94 -2.55
CA THR A 138 -3.61 2.91 -1.09
C THR A 138 -4.97 2.59 -0.46
N VAL A 139 -4.96 1.92 0.67
CA VAL A 139 -6.21 1.65 1.40
C VAL A 139 -6.72 2.96 2.03
N PHE A 140 -5.85 3.69 2.71
CA PHE A 140 -6.22 4.94 3.37
C PHE A 140 -5.34 6.11 2.94
N SER A 141 -5.98 7.23 2.55
CA SER A 141 -5.29 8.50 2.37
C SER A 141 -5.58 9.45 3.53
N ARG A 142 -4.52 10.01 4.08
CA ARG A 142 -4.55 11.13 5.04
C ARG A 142 -3.96 12.40 4.42
N SER A 143 -3.76 12.41 3.12
CA SER A 143 -3.18 13.54 2.42
C SER A 143 -4.12 14.73 2.39
N LYS A 144 -3.56 15.92 2.54
CA LYS A 144 -4.28 17.18 2.27
C LYS A 144 -4.48 17.41 0.77
N ASP A 145 -3.59 16.84 -0.04
CA ASP A 145 -3.70 16.84 -1.50
C ASP A 145 -4.50 15.61 -1.94
N LEU A 146 -5.70 15.84 -2.46
CA LEU A 146 -6.58 14.80 -2.97
C LEU A 146 -6.16 14.26 -4.34
N ASN A 147 -5.26 14.95 -5.03
CA ASN A 147 -4.79 14.63 -6.38
C ASN A 147 -3.31 14.24 -6.39
N LEU A 148 -2.87 13.46 -5.41
CA LEU A 148 -1.49 12.97 -5.38
C LEU A 148 -1.16 12.19 -6.67
N MET A 149 -0.02 12.53 -7.26
CA MET A 149 0.46 11.92 -8.49
C MET A 149 1.88 11.39 -8.31
N TYR A 150 2.19 10.32 -9.02
CA TYR A 150 3.55 9.87 -9.30
C TYR A 150 3.73 9.85 -10.82
N ASN A 151 4.54 10.77 -11.36
CA ASN A 151 4.58 11.05 -12.80
C ASN A 151 3.15 11.31 -13.32
N ASP A 152 2.70 10.55 -14.33
CA ASP A 152 1.34 10.64 -14.88
C ASP A 152 0.34 9.67 -14.21
N ILE A 153 0.74 9.00 -13.10
CA ILE A 153 -0.07 8.01 -12.41
C ILE A 153 -0.73 8.64 -11.19
N SER A 154 -2.07 8.65 -11.15
CA SER A 154 -2.82 9.04 -9.96
C SER A 154 -2.61 8.03 -8.84
N ILE A 155 -2.34 8.52 -7.62
CA ILE A 155 -2.32 7.66 -6.44
C ILE A 155 -3.74 7.52 -5.94
N GLU A 156 -4.38 6.40 -6.27
CA GLU A 156 -5.75 6.10 -5.89
C GLU A 156 -5.84 5.70 -4.42
N TYR A 157 -7.00 5.93 -3.81
CA TYR A 157 -7.30 5.45 -2.46
C TYR A 157 -8.70 4.83 -2.38
N LEU A 158 -8.88 3.92 -1.41
CA LEU A 158 -10.22 3.39 -1.10
C LEU A 158 -10.97 4.35 -0.18
N TYR A 159 -10.30 4.87 0.85
CA TYR A 159 -10.88 5.74 1.86
C TYR A 159 -9.98 6.95 2.12
N HIS A 160 -10.59 8.06 2.43
CA HIS A 160 -9.89 9.28 2.83
C HIS A 160 -10.20 9.63 4.30
N ILE A 161 -9.26 10.34 4.95
CA ILE A 161 -9.47 10.77 6.34
C ILE A 161 -10.71 11.66 6.51
N ASN A 162 -11.14 12.34 5.45
CA ASN A 162 -12.35 13.15 5.47
C ASN A 162 -13.65 12.31 5.46
N ASP A 163 -13.55 10.99 5.23
CA ASP A 163 -14.69 10.06 5.26
C ASP A 163 -14.97 9.56 6.69
N ILE A 164 -14.09 9.92 7.65
CA ILE A 164 -14.11 9.53 9.04
C ILE A 164 -14.71 10.68 9.87
#